data_ba49f31b8bdcbdb26b8348c2677e35db
#
_entry.id   ba49f31b8bdcbdb26b8348c2677e35db
#
_cell.length_a   1.000
_cell.length_b   1.000
_cell.length_c   1.000
_cell.angle_alpha   90.00
_cell.angle_beta   90.00
_cell.angle_gamma   90.00
#
_symmetry.space_group_name_H-M   'P 1'
#
loop_
_entity.id
_entity.type
_entity.pdbx_description
1 polymer ?
#
loop_
_entity_poly.entity_id
_entity_poly.type
_entity_poly.pdbx_seq_one_letter_code
_entity_poly.pdbx_strand_id
1 'polypeptide(L)'
;AGLLEEHVDWELLLSTIGLPLPAAAVEEKSVLSEPGKLHISVARNEESFSFLYAEHLDILRRMGTVTFFNPEQDRAIPQETDLLYLPGGYPENRLEELAGARLARESIRSYIEAGGRTLAECGGMIYLSQSVLSDGDTDGGSAGSCVGNIGNEMVGVLPFSITNERKRRKLTLGYRRFDYNG
;
A
#
# COMPACT_ATOMS: atom_id res chain seq x y z
N ALA A 1 14.77 -25.78 13.71
CA ALA A 1 13.96 -26.88 13.17
C ALA A 1 13.40 -27.76 14.31
N GLY A 2 14.19 -28.14 15.31
CA GLY A 2 13.77 -29.09 16.37
C GLY A 2 12.57 -28.66 17.24
N LEU A 3 12.40 -27.38 17.52
CA LEU A 3 11.31 -26.87 18.37
C LEU A 3 9.90 -27.06 17.75
N LEU A 4 9.79 -27.08 16.43
CA LEU A 4 8.52 -27.30 15.76
C LEU A 4 8.17 -28.79 15.69
N GLU A 5 9.16 -29.66 15.63
CA GLU A 5 8.94 -31.11 15.57
C GLU A 5 8.46 -31.68 16.90
N GLU A 6 8.85 -31.08 18.04
CA GLU A 6 8.41 -31.53 19.38
C GLU A 6 7.02 -31.07 19.81
N HIS A 7 6.47 -29.99 19.17
CA HIS A 7 5.24 -29.37 19.65
C HIS A 7 4.10 -29.33 18.61
N VAL A 8 4.33 -29.84 17.41
CA VAL A 8 3.32 -29.89 16.36
C VAL A 8 2.99 -31.33 16.02
N ASP A 9 1.75 -31.72 16.23
CA ASP A 9 1.22 -32.97 15.69
C ASP A 9 1.03 -32.84 14.17
N TRP A 10 2.08 -33.22 13.46
CA TRP A 10 2.12 -33.13 12.00
C TRP A 10 1.10 -34.02 11.32
N GLU A 11 0.76 -35.18 11.87
CA GLU A 11 -0.25 -36.07 11.30
C GLU A 11 -1.64 -35.45 11.40
N LEU A 12 -1.97 -34.86 12.55
CA LEU A 12 -3.22 -34.16 12.74
C LEU A 12 -3.29 -32.91 11.85
N LEU A 13 -2.21 -32.13 11.81
CA LEU A 13 -2.14 -30.92 10.97
C LEU A 13 -2.33 -31.27 9.49
N LEU A 14 -1.58 -32.23 8.98
CA LEU A 14 -1.66 -32.64 7.57
C LEU A 14 -3.00 -33.28 7.23
N SER A 15 -3.60 -34.04 8.13
CA SER A 15 -4.94 -34.59 7.92
C SER A 15 -6.01 -33.51 7.88
N THR A 16 -5.82 -32.41 8.62
CA THR A 16 -6.75 -31.27 8.65
C THR A 16 -6.59 -30.39 7.41
N ILE A 17 -5.36 -30.18 6.94
CA ILE A 17 -5.06 -29.40 5.72
C ILE A 17 -5.41 -30.19 4.45
N GLY A 18 -5.33 -31.51 4.50
CA GLY A 18 -5.66 -32.40 3.39
C GLY A 18 -7.17 -32.56 3.11
N LEU A 19 -8.05 -31.92 3.87
CA LEU A 19 -9.44 -31.83 3.49
C LEU A 19 -9.55 -31.06 2.17
N PRO A 20 -10.17 -31.64 1.14
CA PRO A 20 -10.40 -30.93 -0.09
C PRO A 20 -11.15 -29.65 0.27
N LEU A 21 -10.53 -28.50 0.03
CA LEU A 21 -11.27 -27.25 0.01
C LEU A 21 -12.50 -27.50 -0.84
N PRO A 22 -13.72 -27.17 -0.37
CA PRO A 22 -14.88 -27.26 -1.23
C PRO A 22 -14.48 -26.56 -2.52
N ALA A 23 -14.55 -27.27 -3.62
CA ALA A 23 -14.35 -26.70 -4.93
C ALA A 23 -15.44 -25.62 -5.06
N ALA A 24 -15.17 -24.45 -4.54
CA ALA A 24 -15.81 -23.27 -5.02
C ALA A 24 -15.42 -23.26 -6.49
N ALA A 25 -16.38 -23.64 -7.33
CA ALA A 25 -16.32 -23.34 -8.73
C ALA A 25 -16.25 -21.81 -8.80
N VAL A 26 -15.05 -21.29 -8.63
CA VAL A 26 -14.72 -19.97 -9.12
C VAL A 26 -14.83 -20.18 -10.63
N GLU A 27 -16.02 -19.93 -11.17
CA GLU A 27 -16.11 -19.55 -12.55
C GLU A 27 -15.10 -18.38 -12.66
N GLU A 28 -13.90 -18.67 -13.14
CA GLU A 28 -13.03 -17.66 -13.71
C GLU A 28 -13.82 -17.06 -14.88
N LYS A 29 -14.75 -16.18 -14.56
CA LYS A 29 -15.16 -15.18 -15.52
C LYS A 29 -13.89 -14.40 -15.81
N SER A 30 -13.24 -14.82 -16.89
CA SER A 30 -12.20 -14.05 -17.52
C SER A 30 -12.79 -12.68 -17.85
N VAL A 31 -12.69 -11.76 -16.90
CA VAL A 31 -13.08 -10.36 -17.08
C VAL A 31 -12.10 -9.65 -18.03
N LEU A 32 -11.04 -10.35 -18.42
CA LEU A 32 -10.01 -9.83 -19.30
C LEU A 32 -10.25 -10.34 -20.72
N SER A 33 -11.05 -9.60 -21.43
CA SER A 33 -11.35 -9.82 -22.86
C SER A 33 -10.24 -9.36 -23.78
N GLU A 34 -9.04 -9.48 -23.53
CA GLU A 34 -7.84 -9.28 -24.37
C GLU A 34 -6.62 -9.07 -23.45
N PRO A 35 -5.43 -9.61 -23.72
CA PRO A 35 -4.23 -9.26 -22.99
C PRO A 35 -4.03 -7.76 -23.09
N GLY A 36 -4.15 -7.09 -21.97
CA GLY A 36 -4.34 -5.66 -21.89
C GLY A 36 -3.18 -4.85 -22.44
N LYS A 37 -3.54 -3.76 -23.04
CA LYS A 37 -2.62 -2.72 -23.52
C LYS A 37 -2.31 -1.67 -22.45
N LEU A 38 -2.61 -1.95 -21.18
CA LEU A 38 -2.41 -0.98 -20.10
C LEU A 38 -0.92 -0.82 -19.78
N HIS A 39 -0.50 0.41 -19.51
CA HIS A 39 0.77 0.71 -18.87
C HIS A 39 0.51 0.85 -17.36
N ILE A 40 1.05 -0.07 -16.59
CA ILE A 40 0.81 -0.18 -15.15
C ILE A 40 2.07 0.21 -14.41
N SER A 41 2.01 1.33 -13.70
CA SER A 41 3.11 1.78 -12.85
C SER A 41 2.94 1.29 -11.43
N VAL A 42 3.92 0.52 -10.93
CA VAL A 42 3.87 -0.11 -9.62
C VAL A 42 4.98 0.45 -8.74
N ALA A 43 4.60 1.03 -7.61
CA ALA A 43 5.58 1.45 -6.61
C ALA A 43 6.26 0.21 -6.01
N ARG A 44 7.59 0.24 -5.93
CA ARG A 44 8.37 -0.85 -5.37
C ARG A 44 9.71 -0.37 -4.80
N ASN A 45 9.98 -0.77 -3.57
CA ASN A 45 11.29 -0.71 -2.95
C ASN A 45 11.39 -1.79 -1.86
N GLU A 46 12.46 -1.79 -1.08
CA GLU A 46 12.71 -2.83 -0.09
C GLU A 46 11.89 -2.67 1.20
N GLU A 47 11.33 -1.48 1.45
CA GLU A 47 10.71 -1.16 2.74
C GLU A 47 9.32 -0.55 2.60
N SER A 48 9.20 0.64 2.00
CA SER A 48 7.94 1.40 1.95
C SER A 48 6.85 0.74 1.10
N PHE A 49 7.24 0.01 0.04
CA PHE A 49 6.35 -0.62 -0.93
C PHE A 49 6.82 -2.04 -1.26
N SER A 50 6.96 -2.87 -0.22
CA SER A 50 7.57 -4.20 -0.30
C SER A 50 6.56 -5.36 -0.38
N PHE A 51 5.28 -5.12 -0.09
CA PHE A 51 4.25 -6.16 -0.07
C PHE A 51 3.67 -6.41 -1.47
N LEU A 52 4.51 -6.93 -2.35
CA LEU A 52 4.14 -7.33 -3.71
C LEU A 52 4.13 -8.85 -3.83
N TYR A 53 2.94 -9.40 -3.85
CA TYR A 53 2.75 -10.84 -4.01
C TYR A 53 2.88 -11.24 -5.49
N ALA A 54 3.42 -12.45 -5.73
CA ALA A 54 3.63 -12.97 -7.07
C ALA A 54 2.31 -13.03 -7.87
N GLU A 55 1.23 -13.43 -7.20
CA GLU A 55 -0.11 -13.53 -7.78
C GLU A 55 -0.64 -12.18 -8.26
N HIS A 56 -0.42 -11.11 -7.48
CA HIS A 56 -0.78 -9.74 -7.89
C HIS A 56 -0.02 -9.33 -9.14
N LEU A 57 1.29 -9.60 -9.18
CA LEU A 57 2.12 -9.27 -10.34
C LEU A 57 1.70 -10.07 -11.58
N ASP A 58 1.32 -11.33 -11.42
CA ASP A 58 0.84 -12.15 -12.53
C ASP A 58 -0.48 -11.64 -13.10
N ILE A 59 -1.40 -11.17 -12.23
CA ILE A 59 -2.64 -10.52 -12.66
C ILE A 59 -2.32 -9.24 -13.42
N LEU A 60 -1.48 -8.36 -12.86
CA LEU A 60 -1.11 -7.09 -13.50
C LEU A 60 -0.44 -7.31 -14.86
N ARG A 61 0.46 -8.30 -14.99
CA ARG A 61 1.11 -8.66 -16.25
C ARG A 61 0.14 -9.16 -17.32
N ARG A 62 -0.94 -9.82 -16.91
CA ARG A 62 -2.03 -10.20 -17.85
C ARG A 62 -2.83 -8.98 -18.31
N MET A 63 -2.90 -7.93 -17.48
CA MET A 63 -3.61 -6.68 -17.81
C MET A 63 -2.77 -5.76 -18.70
N GLY A 64 -1.46 -5.84 -18.65
CA GLY A 64 -0.62 -4.95 -19.45
C GLY A 64 0.88 -5.01 -19.13
N THR A 65 1.58 -3.97 -19.53
CA THR A 65 3.00 -3.79 -19.25
C THR A 65 3.19 -3.22 -17.86
N VAL A 66 3.94 -3.91 -17.01
CA VAL A 66 4.25 -3.48 -15.64
C VAL A 66 5.61 -2.78 -15.60
N THR A 67 5.62 -1.54 -15.15
CA THR A 67 6.83 -0.75 -14.91
C THR A 67 6.95 -0.43 -13.43
N PHE A 68 8.10 -0.73 -12.83
CA PHE A 68 8.36 -0.41 -11.43
C PHE A 68 9.01 0.97 -11.30
N PHE A 69 8.63 1.69 -10.24
CA PHE A 69 9.30 2.92 -9.83
C PHE A 69 9.47 2.96 -8.31
N ASN A 70 10.45 3.72 -7.84
CA ASN A 70 10.68 3.92 -6.40
C ASN A 70 10.23 5.33 -5.99
N PRO A 71 9.15 5.45 -5.19
CA PRO A 71 8.67 6.75 -4.71
C PRO A 71 9.63 7.53 -3.82
N GLU A 72 10.64 6.89 -3.22
CA GLU A 72 11.69 7.56 -2.44
C GLU A 72 12.70 8.29 -3.33
N GLN A 73 12.75 7.98 -4.61
CA GLN A 73 13.54 8.73 -5.57
C GLN A 73 12.76 9.95 -6.06
N ASP A 74 13.41 11.11 -6.08
CA ASP A 74 12.78 12.35 -6.53
C ASP A 74 12.62 12.38 -8.07
N ARG A 75 11.72 11.52 -8.58
CA ARG A 75 11.38 11.36 -9.99
C ARG A 75 9.89 11.24 -10.18
N ALA A 76 9.38 11.83 -11.26
CA ALA A 76 7.99 11.66 -11.67
C ALA A 76 7.69 10.20 -12.03
N ILE A 77 6.42 9.79 -11.85
CA ILE A 77 5.94 8.49 -12.35
C ILE A 77 6.07 8.42 -13.88
N PRO A 78 6.15 7.21 -14.47
CA PRO A 78 6.13 7.05 -15.93
C PRO A 78 4.97 7.78 -16.59
N GLN A 79 5.23 8.50 -17.68
CA GLN A 79 4.24 9.38 -18.32
C GLN A 79 3.04 8.63 -18.92
N GLU A 80 3.25 7.42 -19.39
CA GLU A 80 2.21 6.60 -20.04
C GLU A 80 1.43 5.73 -19.05
N THR A 81 1.30 6.17 -17.78
CA THR A 81 0.61 5.40 -16.74
C THR A 81 -0.90 5.40 -16.97
N ASP A 82 -1.48 4.22 -17.22
CA ASP A 82 -2.94 4.00 -17.27
C ASP A 82 -3.49 3.56 -15.90
N LEU A 83 -2.68 2.84 -15.13
CA LEU A 83 -3.00 2.38 -13.78
C LEU A 83 -1.78 2.57 -12.87
N LEU A 84 -1.97 3.28 -11.78
CA LEU A 84 -1.00 3.42 -10.70
C LEU A 84 -1.34 2.43 -9.58
N TYR A 85 -0.39 1.59 -9.20
CA TYR A 85 -0.53 0.70 -8.05
C TYR A 85 0.50 1.03 -6.97
N LEU A 86 -0.01 1.38 -5.79
CA LEU A 86 0.74 1.65 -4.58
C LEU A 86 0.47 0.52 -3.57
N PRO A 87 1.31 -0.51 -3.53
CA PRO A 87 1.11 -1.66 -2.65
C PRO A 87 1.40 -1.33 -1.18
N GLY A 88 1.23 -2.33 -0.33
CA GLY A 88 1.59 -2.25 1.07
C GLY A 88 3.09 -2.24 1.32
N GLY A 89 3.44 -1.98 2.57
CA GLY A 89 4.80 -1.89 3.09
C GLY A 89 4.82 -1.03 4.34
N TYR A 90 5.99 -0.51 4.67
CA TYR A 90 6.21 0.30 5.87
C TYR A 90 6.72 1.72 5.53
N PRO A 91 5.89 2.57 4.89
CA PRO A 91 6.30 3.93 4.54
C PRO A 91 6.66 4.78 5.78
N GLU A 92 6.11 4.44 6.95
CA GLU A 92 6.44 5.09 8.22
C GLU A 92 7.90 4.96 8.65
N ASN A 93 8.64 4.03 8.10
CA ASN A 93 10.07 3.88 8.34
C ASN A 93 10.93 4.78 7.45
N ARG A 94 10.34 5.38 6.41
CA ARG A 94 11.03 6.14 5.35
C ARG A 94 10.36 7.49 5.09
N LEU A 95 9.84 8.11 6.16
CA LEU A 95 9.05 9.34 6.03
C LEU A 95 9.86 10.50 5.47
N GLU A 96 11.13 10.66 5.87
CA GLU A 96 11.99 11.74 5.40
C GLU A 96 12.29 11.61 3.90
N GLU A 97 12.59 10.41 3.43
CA GLU A 97 12.88 10.15 2.03
C GLU A 97 11.64 10.35 1.16
N LEU A 98 10.50 9.84 1.62
CA LEU A 98 9.22 10.01 0.90
C LEU A 98 8.78 11.48 0.89
N ALA A 99 8.93 12.19 2.01
CA ALA A 99 8.65 13.61 2.08
C ALA A 99 9.62 14.46 1.24
N GLY A 100 10.89 14.07 1.19
CA GLY A 100 11.92 14.71 0.37
C GLY A 100 11.72 14.51 -1.15
N ALA A 101 11.10 13.42 -1.57
CA ALA A 101 10.86 13.09 -2.98
C ALA A 101 9.68 13.91 -3.57
N ARG A 102 9.87 15.22 -3.70
CA ARG A 102 8.83 16.18 -4.09
C ARG A 102 8.27 15.90 -5.49
N LEU A 103 9.13 15.66 -6.48
CA LEU A 103 8.68 15.39 -7.85
C LEU A 103 7.83 14.12 -7.94
N ALA A 104 8.18 13.08 -7.19
CA ALA A 104 7.40 11.85 -7.12
C ALA A 104 6.01 12.15 -6.55
N ARG A 105 5.93 12.84 -5.41
CA ARG A 105 4.65 13.19 -4.76
C ARG A 105 3.77 14.07 -5.64
N GLU A 106 4.33 15.12 -6.24
CA GLU A 106 3.61 16.04 -7.12
C GLU A 106 3.10 15.34 -8.39
N SER A 107 3.89 14.45 -9.00
CA SER A 107 3.47 13.71 -10.18
C SER A 107 2.35 12.72 -9.87
N ILE A 108 2.41 12.02 -8.73
CA ILE A 108 1.35 11.11 -8.28
C ILE A 108 0.07 11.91 -7.99
N ARG A 109 0.18 13.03 -7.26
CA ARG A 109 -0.95 13.92 -6.98
C ARG A 109 -1.62 14.38 -8.27
N SER A 110 -0.84 14.94 -9.18
CA SER A 110 -1.35 15.45 -10.46
C SER A 110 -2.02 14.36 -11.30
N TYR A 111 -1.45 13.15 -11.32
CA TYR A 111 -2.03 12.02 -12.00
C TYR A 111 -3.41 11.64 -11.44
N ILE A 112 -3.52 11.57 -10.10
CA ILE A 112 -4.77 11.21 -9.41
C ILE A 112 -5.82 12.30 -9.58
N GLU A 113 -5.46 13.57 -9.40
CA GLU A 113 -6.35 14.72 -9.55
C GLU A 113 -6.86 14.89 -10.99
N ALA A 114 -6.08 14.45 -11.98
CA ALA A 114 -6.50 14.37 -13.37
C ALA A 114 -7.45 13.19 -13.68
N GLY A 115 -7.83 12.40 -12.67
CA GLY A 115 -8.71 11.25 -12.82
C GLY A 115 -7.98 9.94 -13.15
N GLY A 116 -6.68 9.89 -12.94
CA GLY A 116 -5.86 8.69 -13.15
C GLY A 116 -6.30 7.52 -12.25
N ARG A 117 -6.42 6.34 -12.85
CA ARG A 117 -6.82 5.13 -12.12
C ARG A 117 -5.76 4.72 -11.12
N THR A 118 -6.13 4.64 -9.85
CA THR A 118 -5.18 4.33 -8.77
C THR A 118 -5.73 3.25 -7.86
N LEU A 119 -4.91 2.25 -7.59
CA LEU A 119 -5.11 1.28 -6.52
C LEU A 119 -4.05 1.52 -5.45
N ALA A 120 -4.49 1.74 -4.22
CA ALA A 120 -3.59 1.92 -3.07
C ALA A 120 -4.09 1.09 -1.90
N GLU A 121 -3.22 0.33 -1.29
CA GLU A 121 -3.54 -0.52 -0.15
C GLU A 121 -2.51 -0.38 0.97
N CYS A 122 -2.96 -0.48 2.23
CA CYS A 122 -2.11 -0.46 3.41
C CYS A 122 -1.13 0.74 3.40
N GLY A 123 0.18 0.49 3.25
CA GLY A 123 1.22 1.53 3.13
C GLY A 123 0.99 2.52 1.99
N GLY A 124 0.47 2.05 0.86
CA GLY A 124 0.09 2.91 -0.26
C GLY A 124 -0.98 3.94 0.11
N MET A 125 -1.98 3.56 0.93
CA MET A 125 -2.97 4.50 1.46
C MET A 125 -2.34 5.52 2.42
N ILE A 126 -1.40 5.08 3.27
CA ILE A 126 -0.66 5.98 4.16
C ILE A 126 0.07 7.06 3.34
N TYR A 127 0.74 6.66 2.27
CA TYR A 127 1.46 7.57 1.38
C TYR A 127 0.55 8.57 0.66
N LEU A 128 -0.72 8.23 0.40
CA LEU A 128 -1.69 9.13 -0.20
C LEU A 128 -2.30 10.14 0.78
N SER A 129 -2.08 10.01 2.10
CA SER A 129 -2.55 10.95 3.11
C SER A 129 -1.88 12.34 2.98
N GLN A 130 -2.34 13.32 3.73
CA GLN A 130 -1.72 14.66 3.75
C GLN A 130 -0.34 14.64 4.40
N SER A 131 -0.24 13.96 5.53
CA SER A 131 1.00 13.87 6.30
C SER A 131 0.98 12.70 7.27
N VAL A 132 2.16 12.28 7.70
CA VAL A 132 2.34 11.35 8.81
C VAL A 132 3.04 12.04 9.96
N LEU A 133 2.36 12.07 11.13
CA LEU A 133 2.88 12.65 12.37
C LEU A 133 3.65 11.59 13.14
N SER A 134 4.89 11.86 13.52
CA SER A 134 5.73 10.96 14.32
C SER A 134 5.78 11.35 15.79
N ASP A 135 6.06 10.38 16.68
CA ASP A 135 6.08 10.58 18.14
C ASP A 135 7.13 11.65 18.60
N GLY A 136 8.10 12.01 17.74
CA GLY A 136 9.10 13.02 18.04
C GLY A 136 8.63 14.48 17.85
N ASP A 137 7.51 14.69 17.19
CA ASP A 137 7.00 16.02 16.85
C ASP A 137 6.19 16.65 18.01
N THR A 138 6.07 15.95 19.16
CA THR A 138 5.26 16.38 20.32
C THR A 138 6.09 16.81 21.53
N ASP A 139 7.43 16.84 21.45
CA ASP A 139 8.26 17.27 22.59
C ASP A 139 8.18 18.78 22.81
N GLY A 140 7.30 19.12 23.75
CA GLY A 140 7.56 20.11 24.79
C GLY A 140 7.94 21.53 24.38
N GLY A 141 7.23 22.13 23.48
CA GLY A 141 7.30 23.59 23.28
C GLY A 141 6.12 24.27 23.95
N SER A 142 6.38 24.86 25.11
CA SER A 142 5.64 26.00 25.74
C SER A 142 4.33 26.41 25.05
N ALA A 143 3.24 26.42 25.83
CA ALA A 143 1.95 26.97 25.44
C ALA A 143 2.11 28.40 24.89
N GLY A 144 2.03 28.56 23.57
CA GLY A 144 2.05 29.88 22.95
C GLY A 144 2.46 29.99 21.50
N SER A 145 2.93 28.93 20.86
CA SER A 145 3.25 28.98 19.42
C SER A 145 2.32 28.10 18.61
N CYS A 146 1.49 28.70 17.78
CA CYS A 146 0.68 28.05 16.75
C CYS A 146 1.57 27.59 15.55
N VAL A 147 2.74 27.03 15.83
CA VAL A 147 3.54 26.33 14.83
C VAL A 147 3.02 24.92 14.80
N GLY A 148 2.15 24.63 13.81
CA GLY A 148 1.53 23.32 13.65
C GLY A 148 2.59 22.23 13.63
N ASN A 149 2.26 21.07 14.22
CA ASN A 149 3.00 19.83 14.04
C ASN A 149 3.19 19.60 12.53
N ILE A 150 4.38 19.96 12.03
CA ILE A 150 4.74 19.76 10.63
C ILE A 150 5.15 18.29 10.53
N GLY A 151 4.15 17.43 10.40
CA GLY A 151 4.39 16.03 10.09
C GLY A 151 5.05 15.90 8.70
N ASN A 152 5.64 14.74 8.45
CA ASN A 152 6.21 14.45 7.14
C ASN A 152 5.12 14.50 6.06
N GLU A 153 5.27 15.43 5.10
CA GLU A 153 4.32 15.64 4.03
C GLU A 153 4.30 14.45 3.08
N MET A 154 3.10 13.96 2.78
CA MET A 154 2.87 12.85 1.86
C MET A 154 2.21 13.36 0.54
N VAL A 155 1.65 12.49 -0.27
CA VAL A 155 1.04 12.88 -1.56
C VAL A 155 -0.11 13.87 -1.37
N GLY A 156 -0.94 13.72 -0.33
CA GLY A 156 -1.93 14.71 0.06
C GLY A 156 -3.24 14.69 -0.73
N VAL A 157 -3.58 13.61 -1.40
CA VAL A 157 -4.87 13.46 -2.09
C VAL A 157 -6.00 13.00 -1.16
N LEU A 158 -5.66 12.30 -0.07
CA LEU A 158 -6.63 11.92 0.95
C LEU A 158 -6.70 13.01 2.02
N PRO A 159 -7.91 13.51 2.38
CA PRO A 159 -8.07 14.70 3.22
C PRO A 159 -7.91 14.42 4.73
N PHE A 160 -6.89 13.64 5.11
CA PHE A 160 -6.57 13.34 6.51
C PHE A 160 -5.07 13.13 6.69
N SER A 161 -4.62 13.34 7.93
CA SER A 161 -3.27 12.99 8.39
C SER A 161 -3.30 11.73 9.25
N ILE A 162 -2.18 11.01 9.25
CA ILE A 162 -2.01 9.76 9.99
C ILE A 162 -1.06 10.02 11.16
N THR A 163 -1.28 9.38 12.29
CA THR A 163 -0.37 9.42 13.43
C THR A 163 0.11 8.02 13.79
N ASN A 164 1.39 7.90 14.10
CA ASN A 164 1.98 6.68 14.65
C ASN A 164 2.02 6.69 16.18
N GLU A 165 1.53 7.72 16.87
CA GLU A 165 1.45 7.80 18.33
C GLU A 165 0.67 6.63 18.92
N ARG A 166 1.30 5.83 19.76
CA ARG A 166 0.70 4.64 20.38
C ARG A 166 -0.57 4.94 21.18
N LYS A 167 -0.60 6.07 21.89
CA LYS A 167 -1.75 6.48 22.73
C LYS A 167 -3.00 6.81 21.91
N ARG A 168 -2.85 7.17 20.65
CA ARG A 168 -3.94 7.56 19.75
C ARG A 168 -4.38 6.42 18.82
N ARG A 169 -3.67 5.30 18.84
CA ARG A 169 -4.02 4.14 18.03
C ARG A 169 -5.22 3.40 18.62
N LYS A 170 -6.18 3.11 17.78
CA LYS A 170 -7.28 2.20 18.10
C LYS A 170 -7.28 1.05 17.10
N LEU A 171 -6.85 -0.13 17.56
CA LEU A 171 -6.90 -1.32 16.74
C LEU A 171 -8.32 -1.88 16.73
N THR A 172 -8.88 -2.05 15.55
CA THR A 172 -10.16 -2.75 15.35
C THR A 172 -9.91 -3.91 14.40
N LEU A 173 -9.94 -5.12 14.95
CA LEU A 173 -9.80 -6.35 14.17
C LEU A 173 -11.18 -6.89 13.78
N GLY A 174 -11.24 -7.56 12.64
CA GLY A 174 -12.43 -8.26 12.16
C GLY A 174 -12.65 -8.09 10.67
N TYR A 175 -13.45 -8.99 10.15
CA TYR A 175 -13.87 -8.92 8.75
C TYR A 175 -14.86 -7.77 8.56
N ARG A 176 -14.75 -7.11 7.40
CA ARG A 176 -15.69 -6.06 6.98
C ARG A 176 -16.25 -6.45 5.61
N ARG A 177 -17.53 -6.24 5.46
CA ARG A 177 -18.22 -6.36 4.17
C ARG A 177 -18.63 -4.95 3.73
N PHE A 178 -18.41 -4.67 2.47
CA PHE A 178 -18.91 -3.47 1.83
C PHE A 178 -19.45 -3.82 0.46
N ASP A 179 -20.42 -3.08 0.01
CA ASP A 179 -20.96 -3.20 -1.34
C ASP A 179 -20.38 -2.05 -2.17
N TYR A 180 -19.77 -2.39 -3.29
CA TYR A 180 -19.22 -1.43 -4.23
C TYR A 180 -20.20 -1.27 -5.39
N ASN A 181 -20.79 -0.09 -5.48
CA ASN A 181 -21.64 0.30 -6.60
C ASN A 181 -20.77 1.15 -7.55
N GLY A 182 -20.08 0.47 -8.47
CA GLY A 182 -19.24 1.08 -9.48
C GLY A 182 -20.02 1.57 -10.69
#